data_8b0a91d791c7eab664c3e7155894a0a6
#
_entry.id   8b0a91d791c7eab664c3e7155894a0a6
#
_cell.length_a   1.000
_cell.length_b   1.000
_cell.length_c   1.000
_cell.angle_alpha   90.00
_cell.angle_beta   90.00
_cell.angle_gamma   90.00
#
_symmetry.space_group_name_H-M   'P 1'
#
loop_
_entity.id
_entity.type
_entity.pdbx_description
1 polymer ?
#
loop_
_entity_poly.entity_id
_entity_poly.type
_entity_poly.pdbx_seq_one_letter_code
_entity_poly.pdbx_strand_id
1 'polypeptide(L)'
;MLFRGQIRKMITQLAEPVQYYLNISGDIIHLNELFGKKISIQHIGYQCIECGSSEPVFRMGFCKKCFFESPFASDSILKPELSTAHLGVEERNLEIEKNIQLQPHIVYLAYTGDVKVGVTRESQIPTRWIDQGATFALPIARTENRYEAGVIEVALKQHISDKTNWRKMLQNEYEEEIDLLDFRNKIESLFPVESRKFAINEEKIWKIDFPYTAPEKILAFTLDKHPNFSGILQGIKGQYLCFQNGDVINIRNHEGYVVDIEI
;
A
#
# COMPACT_ATOMS: atom_id res chain seq x y z
N MET A 1 -5.68 2.46 28.02
CA MET A 1 -6.52 3.50 27.37
C MET A 1 -7.35 2.80 26.31
N LEU A 2 -8.66 3.16 26.16
CA LEU A 2 -9.58 2.52 25.23
C LEU A 2 -9.93 3.48 24.09
N PHE A 3 -9.74 3.05 22.84
CA PHE A 3 -10.13 3.75 21.62
C PHE A 3 -11.18 2.92 20.88
N ARG A 4 -12.27 3.55 20.44
CA ARG A 4 -13.35 2.89 19.68
C ARG A 4 -13.56 3.59 18.35
N GLY A 5 -13.55 2.85 17.27
CA GLY A 5 -13.90 3.42 15.97
C GLY A 5 -13.51 2.55 14.78
N GLN A 6 -13.64 3.15 13.62
CA GLN A 6 -13.34 2.54 12.33
C GLN A 6 -11.84 2.51 12.06
N ILE A 7 -11.32 1.35 11.67
CA ILE A 7 -9.95 1.22 11.14
C ILE A 7 -9.87 1.88 9.76
N ARG A 8 -8.82 2.67 9.59
CA ARG A 8 -8.32 3.16 8.30
C ARG A 8 -6.88 2.68 8.12
N LYS A 9 -6.37 2.71 6.87
CA LYS A 9 -4.95 2.42 6.66
C LYS A 9 -4.10 3.31 7.57
N MET A 10 -2.96 2.79 8.01
CA MET A 10 -2.04 3.57 8.81
C MET A 10 -1.53 4.79 8.03
N ILE A 11 -1.46 5.92 8.70
CA ILE A 11 -0.78 7.12 8.21
C ILE A 11 0.71 6.91 8.45
N THR A 12 1.53 7.28 7.47
CA THR A 12 2.97 7.06 7.53
C THR A 12 3.73 8.37 7.28
N GLN A 13 4.83 8.55 7.97
CA GLN A 13 5.77 9.64 7.77
C GLN A 13 7.15 9.07 7.51
N LEU A 14 7.78 9.51 6.41
CA LEU A 14 9.16 9.12 6.13
C LEU A 14 10.09 9.72 7.19
N ALA A 15 10.76 8.84 7.90
CA ALA A 15 11.79 9.14 8.90
C ALA A 15 12.69 7.92 9.02
N GLU A 16 13.72 7.97 9.85
CA GLU A 16 14.63 6.87 10.15
C GLU A 16 14.57 6.54 11.65
N PRO A 17 13.77 5.50 12.00
CA PRO A 17 12.85 4.70 11.18
C PRO A 17 11.52 5.41 10.86
N VAL A 18 10.77 4.87 9.86
CA VAL A 18 9.43 5.32 9.49
C VAL A 18 8.52 5.45 10.71
N GLN A 19 7.77 6.56 10.78
CA GLN A 19 6.78 6.78 11.81
C GLN A 19 5.39 6.37 11.33
N TYR A 20 4.65 5.68 12.20
CA TYR A 20 3.34 5.11 11.94
C TYR A 20 2.29 5.65 12.89
N TYR A 21 1.14 6.01 12.33
CA TYR A 21 0.00 6.50 13.11
C TYR A 21 -1.25 5.75 12.69
N LEU A 22 -2.00 5.26 13.67
CA LEU A 22 -3.30 4.62 13.44
C LEU A 22 -4.40 5.64 13.76
N ASN A 23 -5.26 5.88 12.76
CA ASN A 23 -6.45 6.73 12.93
C ASN A 23 -7.65 5.84 13.25
N ILE A 24 -8.23 6.06 14.43
CA ILE A 24 -9.46 5.39 14.89
C ILE A 24 -10.53 6.48 15.10
N SER A 25 -11.32 6.72 14.06
CA SER A 25 -12.45 7.69 14.08
C SER A 25 -12.05 9.11 14.56
N GLY A 26 -10.81 9.54 14.25
CA GLY A 26 -10.29 10.87 14.61
C GLY A 26 -9.23 10.86 15.72
N ASP A 27 -9.19 9.82 16.55
CA ASP A 27 -8.10 9.62 17.48
C ASP A 27 -6.86 9.13 16.72
N ILE A 28 -5.73 9.79 16.93
CA ILE A 28 -4.45 9.44 16.29
C ILE A 28 -3.53 8.80 17.32
N ILE A 29 -3.22 7.52 17.09
CA ILE A 29 -2.35 6.72 17.95
C ILE A 29 -0.97 6.63 17.30
N HIS A 30 0.08 7.13 17.94
CA HIS A 30 1.46 6.98 17.48
C HIS A 30 1.97 5.58 17.81
N LEU A 31 2.05 4.72 16.81
CA LEU A 31 2.32 3.30 17.02
C LEU A 31 3.76 3.00 17.40
N ASN A 32 4.73 3.83 16.96
CA ASN A 32 6.14 3.62 17.32
C ASN A 32 6.38 3.72 18.84
N GLU A 33 5.54 4.48 19.57
CA GLU A 33 5.62 4.60 21.04
C GLU A 33 5.01 3.38 21.77
N LEU A 34 4.43 2.46 21.03
CA LEU A 34 3.77 1.27 21.57
C LEU A 34 4.62 -0.01 21.46
N PHE A 35 5.83 0.07 20.94
CA PHE A 35 6.72 -1.09 20.92
C PHE A 35 7.01 -1.60 22.33
N GLY A 36 6.89 -2.92 22.50
CA GLY A 36 7.00 -3.59 23.79
C GLY A 36 5.73 -3.50 24.66
N LYS A 37 4.71 -2.76 24.25
CA LYS A 37 3.44 -2.68 24.97
C LYS A 37 2.42 -3.68 24.44
N LYS A 38 1.55 -4.11 25.33
CA LYS A 38 0.41 -4.99 25.00
C LYS A 38 -0.68 -4.15 24.34
N ILE A 39 -1.16 -4.62 23.19
CA ILE A 39 -2.31 -4.07 22.47
C ILE A 39 -3.38 -5.14 22.42
N SER A 40 -4.61 -4.80 22.79
CA SER A 40 -5.78 -5.66 22.61
C SER A 40 -6.69 -5.05 21.55
N ILE A 41 -7.18 -5.88 20.62
CA ILE A 41 -8.06 -5.47 19.52
C ILE A 41 -9.29 -6.34 19.58
N GLN A 42 -10.47 -5.72 19.67
CA GLN A 42 -11.76 -6.39 19.60
C GLN A 42 -12.55 -5.88 18.40
N HIS A 43 -12.90 -6.77 17.48
CA HIS A 43 -13.79 -6.47 16.37
C HIS A 43 -15.24 -6.41 16.88
N ILE A 44 -15.92 -5.28 16.66
CA ILE A 44 -17.28 -5.03 17.17
C ILE A 44 -18.30 -4.73 16.07
N GLY A 45 -17.87 -4.61 14.80
CA GLY A 45 -18.77 -4.37 13.68
C GLY A 45 -18.05 -3.82 12.44
N TYR A 46 -18.83 -3.30 11.51
CA TYR A 46 -18.35 -2.74 10.25
C TYR A 46 -18.92 -1.33 10.05
N GLN A 47 -18.21 -0.54 9.28
CA GLN A 47 -18.68 0.76 8.79
C GLN A 47 -18.03 1.03 7.43
N CYS A 48 -18.84 1.07 6.37
CA CYS A 48 -18.35 1.37 5.04
C CYS A 48 -17.61 2.71 5.02
N ILE A 49 -16.41 2.74 4.40
CA ILE A 49 -15.56 3.94 4.39
C ILE A 49 -16.14 5.10 3.57
N GLU A 50 -17.16 4.86 2.75
CA GLU A 50 -17.79 5.85 1.90
C GLU A 50 -19.18 6.24 2.40
N CYS A 51 -20.11 5.28 2.51
CA CYS A 51 -21.49 5.59 2.88
C CYS A 51 -21.78 5.49 4.38
N GLY A 52 -20.83 5.00 5.20
CA GLY A 52 -21.02 4.84 6.64
C GLY A 52 -21.94 3.67 7.06
N SER A 53 -22.47 2.89 6.10
CA SER A 53 -23.31 1.72 6.38
C SER A 53 -22.60 0.71 7.28
N SER A 54 -23.35 0.07 8.19
CA SER A 54 -22.88 -1.02 9.05
C SER A 54 -22.88 -2.40 8.38
N GLU A 55 -23.17 -2.46 7.08
CA GLU A 55 -23.04 -3.72 6.33
C GLU A 55 -21.61 -4.23 6.33
N PRO A 56 -21.40 -5.55 6.26
CA PRO A 56 -20.07 -6.13 6.17
C PRO A 56 -19.24 -5.52 5.03
N VAL A 57 -17.97 -5.28 5.32
CA VAL A 57 -17.01 -4.84 4.30
C VAL A 57 -16.86 -5.92 3.25
N PHE A 58 -17.03 -5.54 1.98
CA PHE A 58 -16.84 -6.44 0.86
C PHE A 58 -15.38 -6.45 0.39
N ARG A 59 -14.82 -5.28 0.06
CA ARG A 59 -13.41 -5.08 -0.35
C ARG A 59 -12.98 -3.64 -0.12
N MET A 60 -11.70 -3.42 0.17
CA MET A 60 -11.06 -2.11 0.25
C MET A 60 -11.77 -1.13 1.22
N GLY A 61 -12.40 -1.65 2.28
CA GLY A 61 -13.16 -0.83 3.23
C GLY A 61 -14.59 -0.49 2.79
N PHE A 62 -15.01 -0.86 1.57
CA PHE A 62 -16.35 -0.58 1.05
C PHE A 62 -17.34 -1.72 1.34
N CYS A 63 -18.61 -1.37 1.61
CA CYS A 63 -19.71 -2.33 1.49
C CYS A 63 -19.88 -2.76 0.02
N LYS A 64 -20.64 -3.84 -0.23
CA LYS A 64 -20.82 -4.38 -1.58
C LYS A 64 -21.33 -3.33 -2.57
N LYS A 65 -22.32 -2.53 -2.17
CA LYS A 65 -22.88 -1.47 -3.03
C LYS A 65 -21.81 -0.44 -3.42
N CYS A 66 -21.14 0.16 -2.46
CA CYS A 66 -20.12 1.18 -2.72
C CYS A 66 -18.94 0.62 -3.50
N PHE A 67 -18.54 -0.63 -3.28
CA PHE A 67 -17.45 -1.24 -4.06
C PHE A 67 -17.74 -1.25 -5.58
N PHE A 68 -18.99 -1.46 -5.98
CA PHE A 68 -19.37 -1.48 -7.39
C PHE A 68 -19.75 -0.11 -7.95
N GLU A 69 -20.10 0.86 -7.11
CA GLU A 69 -20.55 2.18 -7.56
C GLU A 69 -19.49 3.28 -7.40
N SER A 70 -18.59 3.16 -6.45
CA SER A 70 -17.62 4.22 -6.12
C SER A 70 -16.51 4.35 -7.18
N PRO A 71 -16.18 5.57 -7.62
CA PRO A 71 -15.02 5.80 -8.50
C PRO A 71 -13.68 5.47 -7.82
N PHE A 72 -13.63 5.39 -6.49
CA PHE A 72 -12.44 4.99 -5.73
C PHE A 72 -12.21 3.47 -5.69
N ALA A 73 -13.14 2.69 -6.21
CA ALA A 73 -13.05 1.24 -6.35
C ALA A 73 -13.24 0.76 -7.80
N SER A 74 -13.10 1.66 -8.77
CA SER A 74 -13.20 1.35 -10.20
C SER A 74 -12.05 0.44 -10.68
N ASP A 75 -12.23 -0.23 -11.82
CA ASP A 75 -11.23 -1.15 -12.35
C ASP A 75 -9.91 -0.43 -12.68
N SER A 76 -9.97 0.83 -13.14
CA SER A 76 -8.79 1.65 -13.41
C SER A 76 -7.97 1.97 -12.16
N ILE A 77 -8.54 1.89 -10.95
CA ILE A 77 -7.79 2.02 -9.69
C ILE A 77 -6.82 0.85 -9.50
N LEU A 78 -7.21 -0.35 -9.90
CA LEU A 78 -6.40 -1.57 -9.79
C LEU A 78 -5.52 -1.80 -11.02
N LYS A 79 -6.01 -1.38 -12.20
CA LYS A 79 -5.39 -1.58 -13.52
C LYS A 79 -5.25 -0.23 -14.21
N PRO A 80 -4.11 0.46 -14.05
CA PRO A 80 -3.92 1.80 -14.60
C PRO A 80 -4.15 1.91 -16.10
N GLU A 81 -3.86 0.87 -16.85
CA GLU A 81 -4.06 0.77 -18.30
C GLU A 81 -5.53 0.83 -18.74
N LEU A 82 -6.47 0.64 -17.82
CA LEU A 82 -7.91 0.78 -18.08
C LEU A 82 -8.42 2.21 -17.88
N SER A 83 -7.54 3.15 -17.52
CA SER A 83 -7.92 4.54 -17.30
C SER A 83 -8.41 5.20 -18.60
N THR A 84 -9.59 5.85 -18.55
CA THR A 84 -10.26 6.45 -19.71
C THR A 84 -10.50 7.96 -19.58
N ALA A 85 -10.18 8.55 -18.43
CA ALA A 85 -10.42 9.98 -18.19
C ALA A 85 -9.67 10.89 -19.18
N HIS A 86 -8.51 10.47 -19.70
CA HIS A 86 -7.76 11.19 -20.74
C HIS A 86 -8.50 11.27 -22.09
N LEU A 87 -9.44 10.36 -22.32
CA LEU A 87 -10.33 10.35 -23.49
C LEU A 87 -11.65 11.12 -23.22
N GLY A 88 -11.87 11.61 -21.98
CA GLY A 88 -13.13 12.19 -21.56
C GLY A 88 -14.26 11.16 -21.38
N VAL A 89 -13.93 9.88 -21.27
CA VAL A 89 -14.88 8.78 -21.09
C VAL A 89 -15.00 8.43 -19.62
N GLU A 90 -16.22 8.45 -19.10
CA GLU A 90 -16.56 8.13 -17.72
C GLU A 90 -16.55 6.61 -17.51
N GLU A 91 -15.92 6.16 -16.42
CA GLU A 91 -16.06 4.82 -15.89
C GLU A 91 -17.18 4.75 -14.84
N ARG A 92 -17.16 5.67 -13.86
CA ARG A 92 -18.16 5.79 -12.78
C ARG A 92 -18.48 7.24 -12.42
N ASN A 93 -17.48 8.12 -12.41
CA ASN A 93 -17.63 9.57 -12.19
C ASN A 93 -16.45 10.29 -12.82
N LEU A 94 -16.69 10.91 -13.99
CA LEU A 94 -15.65 11.52 -14.81
C LEU A 94 -14.89 12.66 -14.10
N GLU A 95 -15.58 13.44 -13.27
CA GLU A 95 -14.94 14.55 -12.56
C GLU A 95 -13.93 14.05 -11.52
N ILE A 96 -14.34 13.07 -10.72
CA ILE A 96 -13.45 12.43 -9.73
C ILE A 96 -12.31 11.69 -10.44
N GLU A 97 -12.61 10.97 -11.52
CA GLU A 97 -11.61 10.23 -12.29
C GLU A 97 -10.58 11.16 -12.93
N LYS A 98 -10.99 12.31 -13.48
CA LYS A 98 -10.05 13.34 -13.97
C LYS A 98 -9.10 13.79 -12.87
N ASN A 99 -9.61 14.08 -11.69
CA ASN A 99 -8.80 14.51 -10.55
C ASN A 99 -7.78 13.43 -10.09
N ILE A 100 -8.12 12.16 -10.22
CA ILE A 100 -7.25 11.04 -9.84
C ILE A 100 -6.28 10.68 -10.96
N GLN A 101 -6.75 10.65 -12.22
CA GLN A 101 -6.03 10.05 -13.34
C GLN A 101 -5.22 11.06 -14.15
N LEU A 102 -5.70 12.32 -14.29
CA LEU A 102 -5.06 13.37 -15.11
C LEU A 102 -4.11 14.22 -14.27
N GLN A 103 -3.17 13.58 -13.64
CA GLN A 103 -2.08 14.20 -12.88
C GLN A 103 -0.81 13.36 -13.06
N PRO A 104 0.38 13.88 -12.72
CA PRO A 104 1.62 13.14 -12.87
C PRO A 104 1.61 11.81 -12.13
N HIS A 105 2.01 10.76 -12.84
CA HIS A 105 2.19 9.42 -12.29
C HIS A 105 3.64 8.96 -12.46
N ILE A 106 4.10 8.19 -11.49
CA ILE A 106 5.44 7.61 -11.48
C ILE A 106 5.32 6.10 -11.66
N VAL A 107 6.04 5.58 -12.65
CA VAL A 107 6.38 4.16 -12.73
C VAL A 107 7.68 3.96 -11.99
N TYR A 108 7.73 2.97 -11.12
CA TYR A 108 8.88 2.74 -10.25
C TYR A 108 9.23 1.27 -10.11
N LEU A 109 10.49 0.99 -9.83
CA LEU A 109 10.94 -0.27 -9.27
C LEU A 109 10.91 -0.19 -7.75
N ALA A 110 10.51 -1.26 -7.10
CA ALA A 110 10.55 -1.38 -5.64
C ALA A 110 11.04 -2.77 -5.24
N TYR A 111 11.84 -2.81 -4.19
CA TYR A 111 12.25 -4.07 -3.57
C TYR A 111 11.42 -4.35 -2.33
N THR A 112 10.66 -5.44 -2.38
CA THR A 112 9.77 -5.90 -1.32
C THR A 112 10.00 -7.38 -1.00
N GLY A 113 11.28 -7.83 -0.98
CA GLY A 113 11.69 -9.22 -0.99
C GLY A 113 11.99 -9.77 -2.39
N ASP A 114 11.39 -9.16 -3.41
CA ASP A 114 11.71 -9.33 -4.84
C ASP A 114 11.59 -7.95 -5.50
N VAL A 115 12.27 -7.74 -6.63
CA VAL A 115 12.09 -6.52 -7.43
C VAL A 115 10.74 -6.59 -8.15
N LYS A 116 9.98 -5.52 -8.05
CA LYS A 116 8.70 -5.38 -8.75
C LYS A 116 8.54 -4.02 -9.41
N VAL A 117 7.69 -3.96 -10.42
CA VAL A 117 7.22 -2.70 -11.01
C VAL A 117 5.90 -2.26 -10.36
N GLY A 118 5.66 -0.96 -10.32
CA GLY A 118 4.40 -0.40 -9.86
C GLY A 118 4.17 1.01 -10.35
N VAL A 119 2.91 1.45 -10.25
CA VAL A 119 2.46 2.80 -10.60
C VAL A 119 1.89 3.49 -9.37
N THR A 120 2.20 4.77 -9.25
CA THR A 120 1.59 5.64 -8.24
C THR A 120 1.46 7.06 -8.75
N ARG A 121 0.55 7.85 -8.17
CA ARG A 121 0.56 9.31 -8.34
C ARG A 121 1.84 9.87 -7.75
N GLU A 122 2.44 10.87 -8.39
CA GLU A 122 3.65 11.52 -7.88
C GLU A 122 3.45 12.04 -6.45
N SER A 123 2.28 12.59 -6.15
CA SER A 123 1.89 13.10 -4.83
C SER A 123 1.81 12.03 -3.72
N GLN A 124 1.84 10.73 -4.08
CA GLN A 124 1.81 9.62 -3.14
C GLN A 124 3.20 9.05 -2.82
N ILE A 125 4.24 9.67 -3.31
CA ILE A 125 5.62 9.32 -2.96
C ILE A 125 6.03 10.10 -1.70
N PRO A 126 6.68 9.47 -0.71
CA PRO A 126 7.07 8.05 -0.62
C PRO A 126 6.02 7.14 0.02
N THR A 127 4.87 7.67 0.41
CA THR A 127 3.81 6.94 1.15
C THR A 127 3.47 5.60 0.50
N ARG A 128 3.36 5.57 -0.84
CA ARG A 128 3.04 4.33 -1.57
C ARG A 128 4.10 3.24 -1.39
N TRP A 129 5.37 3.61 -1.37
CA TRP A 129 6.48 2.68 -1.16
C TRP A 129 6.49 2.15 0.29
N ILE A 130 6.27 3.06 1.26
CA ILE A 130 6.14 2.69 2.68
C ILE A 130 4.97 1.72 2.87
N ASP A 131 3.78 2.03 2.32
CA ASP A 131 2.58 1.19 2.43
C ASP A 131 2.78 -0.24 1.90
N GLN A 132 3.67 -0.40 0.92
CA GLN A 132 4.00 -1.70 0.34
C GLN A 132 5.14 -2.43 1.07
N GLY A 133 5.79 -1.79 2.03
CA GLY A 133 6.96 -2.33 2.74
C GLY A 133 8.21 -2.40 1.86
N ALA A 134 8.34 -1.50 0.87
CA ALA A 134 9.50 -1.44 0.01
C ALA A 134 10.72 -0.92 0.78
N THR A 135 11.79 -1.70 0.85
CA THR A 135 13.04 -1.27 1.47
C THR A 135 13.84 -0.35 0.56
N PHE A 136 13.74 -0.59 -0.75
CA PHE A 136 14.34 0.27 -1.77
C PHE A 136 13.31 0.59 -2.84
N ALA A 137 13.38 1.81 -3.39
CA ALA A 137 12.56 2.24 -4.51
C ALA A 137 13.34 3.15 -5.44
N LEU A 138 13.07 3.03 -6.75
CA LEU A 138 13.67 3.81 -7.81
C LEU A 138 12.60 4.23 -8.82
N PRO A 139 12.29 5.53 -8.98
CA PRO A 139 11.49 6.02 -10.08
C PRO A 139 12.17 5.75 -11.43
N ILE A 140 11.41 5.25 -12.43
CA ILE A 140 11.93 4.92 -13.74
C ILE A 140 11.24 5.63 -14.89
N ALA A 141 10.00 6.09 -14.68
CA ALA A 141 9.31 6.95 -15.64
C ALA A 141 8.36 7.90 -14.92
N ARG A 142 8.16 9.10 -15.53
CA ARG A 142 7.19 10.11 -15.09
C ARG A 142 6.26 10.44 -16.25
N THR A 143 5.00 10.10 -16.10
CA THR A 143 3.97 10.30 -17.12
C THR A 143 3.03 11.45 -16.73
N GLU A 144 2.28 11.98 -17.71
CA GLU A 144 1.34 13.07 -17.47
C GLU A 144 0.01 12.58 -16.88
N ASN A 145 -0.32 11.31 -17.11
CA ASN A 145 -1.57 10.70 -16.64
C ASN A 145 -1.40 9.22 -16.29
N ARG A 146 -2.45 8.66 -15.68
CA ARG A 146 -2.48 7.29 -15.20
C ARG A 146 -2.41 6.25 -16.31
N TYR A 147 -3.06 6.50 -17.45
CA TYR A 147 -3.09 5.56 -18.58
C TYR A 147 -1.68 5.31 -19.14
N GLU A 148 -0.93 6.38 -19.39
CA GLU A 148 0.46 6.27 -19.91
C GLU A 148 1.35 5.48 -18.96
N ALA A 149 1.21 5.70 -17.64
CA ALA A 149 1.93 4.92 -16.64
C ALA A 149 1.51 3.44 -16.67
N GLY A 150 0.23 3.16 -16.87
CA GLY A 150 -0.30 1.81 -17.00
C GLY A 150 0.23 1.08 -18.22
N VAL A 151 0.36 1.75 -19.37
CA VAL A 151 0.94 1.19 -20.60
C VAL A 151 2.38 0.71 -20.36
N ILE A 152 3.20 1.52 -19.66
CA ILE A 152 4.56 1.14 -19.31
C ILE A 152 4.54 -0.05 -18.33
N GLU A 153 3.71 0.02 -17.29
CA GLU A 153 3.62 -1.04 -16.28
C GLU A 153 3.24 -2.39 -16.91
N VAL A 154 2.24 -2.40 -17.82
CA VAL A 154 1.81 -3.63 -18.52
C VAL A 154 2.93 -4.23 -19.36
N ALA A 155 3.70 -3.41 -20.06
CA ALA A 155 4.85 -3.90 -20.83
C ALA A 155 5.90 -4.55 -19.91
N LEU A 156 6.19 -3.92 -18.78
CA LEU A 156 7.18 -4.43 -17.83
C LEU A 156 6.70 -5.65 -17.03
N LYS A 157 5.39 -5.77 -16.72
CA LYS A 157 4.81 -6.92 -16.01
C LYS A 157 5.03 -8.27 -16.68
N GLN A 158 5.30 -8.28 -17.97
CA GLN A 158 5.62 -9.52 -18.71
C GLN A 158 6.99 -10.08 -18.31
N HIS A 159 7.85 -9.27 -17.72
CA HIS A 159 9.23 -9.60 -17.39
C HIS A 159 9.53 -9.48 -15.88
N ILE A 160 8.72 -8.73 -15.15
CA ILE A 160 8.92 -8.41 -13.73
C ILE A 160 7.60 -8.58 -13.00
N SER A 161 7.63 -9.04 -11.75
CA SER A 161 6.44 -9.08 -10.90
C SER A 161 5.87 -7.68 -10.67
N ASP A 162 4.54 -7.58 -10.58
CA ASP A 162 3.81 -6.39 -10.10
C ASP A 162 3.27 -6.57 -8.67
N LYS A 163 3.43 -7.76 -8.11
CA LYS A 163 2.85 -8.14 -6.82
C LYS A 163 3.91 -8.26 -5.74
N THR A 164 3.57 -7.77 -4.55
CA THR A 164 4.36 -8.01 -3.35
C THR A 164 4.06 -9.39 -2.80
N ASN A 165 5.08 -10.23 -2.67
CA ASN A 165 5.00 -11.39 -1.80
C ASN A 165 5.17 -10.91 -0.35
N TRP A 166 4.06 -10.70 0.34
CA TRP A 166 4.05 -10.13 1.68
C TRP A 166 4.82 -10.98 2.72
N ARG A 167 4.93 -12.31 2.52
CA ARG A 167 5.74 -13.16 3.40
C ARG A 167 7.21 -12.89 3.23
N LYS A 168 7.72 -12.88 1.99
CA LYS A 168 9.11 -12.49 1.72
C LYS A 168 9.42 -11.08 2.22
N MET A 169 8.50 -10.13 2.00
CA MET A 169 8.63 -8.76 2.47
C MET A 169 8.78 -8.71 3.99
N LEU A 170 7.99 -9.49 4.75
CA LEU A 170 8.06 -9.57 6.20
C LEU A 170 9.23 -10.46 6.70
N GLN A 171 9.69 -11.43 5.94
CA GLN A 171 10.88 -12.21 6.29
C GLN A 171 12.16 -11.39 6.23
N ASN A 172 12.09 -10.22 5.58
CA ASN A 172 13.22 -9.32 5.45
C ASN A 172 14.45 -10.01 4.82
N GLU A 173 14.19 -10.99 3.95
CA GLU A 173 15.24 -11.65 3.19
C GLU A 173 15.77 -10.66 2.16
N TYR A 174 16.98 -10.19 2.36
CA TYR A 174 17.68 -9.32 1.43
C TYR A 174 18.69 -10.14 0.65
N GLU A 175 18.68 -10.02 -0.67
CA GLU A 175 19.88 -10.26 -1.45
C GLU A 175 20.86 -9.11 -1.17
N GLU A 176 22.08 -9.42 -0.75
CA GLU A 176 23.06 -8.42 -0.28
C GLU A 176 23.43 -7.36 -1.31
N GLU A 177 23.16 -7.61 -2.61
CA GLU A 177 23.48 -6.69 -3.71
C GLU A 177 22.31 -6.53 -4.68
N ILE A 178 21.26 -5.76 -4.26
CA ILE A 178 20.19 -5.39 -5.17
C ILE A 178 20.58 -4.07 -5.84
N ASP A 179 21.04 -4.15 -7.07
CA ASP A 179 21.29 -3.00 -7.91
C ASP A 179 20.03 -2.65 -8.75
N LEU A 180 19.20 -1.76 -8.22
CA LEU A 180 18.02 -1.27 -8.95
C LEU A 180 18.39 -0.44 -10.18
N LEU A 181 19.59 0.15 -10.24
CA LEU A 181 20.06 0.89 -11.41
C LEU A 181 20.42 -0.06 -12.55
N ASP A 182 21.15 -1.13 -12.25
CA ASP A 182 21.44 -2.18 -13.23
C ASP A 182 20.14 -2.84 -13.70
N PHE A 183 19.20 -3.08 -12.79
CA PHE A 183 17.90 -3.62 -13.14
C PHE A 183 17.12 -2.67 -14.08
N ARG A 184 17.07 -1.36 -13.79
CA ARG A 184 16.48 -0.36 -14.68
C ARG A 184 17.11 -0.41 -16.07
N ASN A 185 18.44 -0.44 -16.17
CA ASN A 185 19.14 -0.44 -17.46
C ASN A 185 18.77 -1.68 -18.31
N LYS A 186 18.58 -2.83 -17.67
CA LYS A 186 18.16 -4.07 -18.36
C LYS A 186 16.74 -3.99 -18.92
N ILE A 187 15.84 -3.26 -18.23
CA ILE A 187 14.42 -3.19 -18.64
C ILE A 187 14.08 -1.97 -19.49
N GLU A 188 14.97 -1.01 -19.63
CA GLU A 188 14.71 0.23 -20.39
C GLU A 188 14.32 -0.06 -21.85
N SER A 189 14.93 -1.07 -22.46
CA SER A 189 14.60 -1.51 -23.83
C SER A 189 13.18 -2.07 -23.98
N LEU A 190 12.55 -2.48 -22.88
CA LEU A 190 11.20 -3.05 -22.83
C LEU A 190 10.10 -1.98 -22.85
N PHE A 191 10.46 -0.70 -22.69
CA PHE A 191 9.49 0.38 -22.78
C PHE A 191 8.90 0.44 -24.19
N PRO A 192 7.56 0.57 -24.31
CA PRO A 192 6.95 0.86 -25.61
C PRO A 192 7.58 2.09 -26.24
N VAL A 193 7.77 2.07 -27.56
CA VAL A 193 8.53 3.14 -28.28
C VAL A 193 7.97 4.53 -27.96
N GLU A 194 6.64 4.68 -27.96
CA GLU A 194 5.95 5.94 -27.68
C GLU A 194 6.10 6.40 -26.22
N SER A 195 6.37 5.46 -25.31
CA SER A 195 6.50 5.72 -23.87
C SER A 195 7.93 6.05 -23.45
N ARG A 196 8.94 5.85 -24.30
CA ARG A 196 10.36 6.12 -23.98
C ARG A 196 10.63 7.57 -23.61
N LYS A 197 9.84 8.51 -24.12
CA LYS A 197 9.91 9.93 -23.78
C LYS A 197 9.63 10.21 -22.30
N PHE A 198 8.97 9.30 -21.59
CA PHE A 198 8.65 9.43 -20.17
C PHE A 198 9.71 8.84 -19.25
N ALA A 199 10.72 8.14 -19.79
CA ALA A 199 11.80 7.58 -19.00
C ALA A 199 12.54 8.69 -18.26
N ILE A 200 12.89 8.44 -17.00
CA ILE A 200 13.71 9.32 -16.17
C ILE A 200 14.96 8.60 -15.72
N ASN A 201 16.08 9.29 -15.76
CA ASN A 201 17.38 8.77 -15.34
C ASN A 201 17.68 9.17 -13.89
N GLU A 202 16.74 8.88 -13.00
CA GLU A 202 16.95 9.08 -11.56
C GLU A 202 18.01 8.08 -11.07
N GLU A 203 19.05 8.58 -10.44
CA GLU A 203 20.12 7.75 -9.85
C GLU A 203 19.93 7.57 -8.35
N LYS A 204 19.05 8.38 -7.77
CA LYS A 204 18.76 8.31 -6.34
C LYS A 204 17.85 7.12 -6.03
N ILE A 205 18.45 6.09 -5.44
CA ILE A 205 17.70 5.01 -4.83
C ILE A 205 17.18 5.49 -3.46
N TRP A 206 15.88 5.40 -3.28
CA TRP A 206 15.25 5.65 -1.98
C TRP A 206 15.41 4.43 -1.11
N LYS A 207 16.07 4.60 0.05
CA LYS A 207 16.13 3.60 1.11
C LYS A 207 15.10 3.98 2.17
N ILE A 208 14.31 2.99 2.59
CA ILE A 208 13.26 3.16 3.59
C ILE A 208 13.57 2.24 4.77
N ASP A 209 13.79 2.84 5.92
CA ASP A 209 14.07 2.12 7.16
C ASP A 209 12.77 1.91 7.93
N PHE A 210 12.44 0.64 8.19
CA PHE A 210 11.23 0.27 8.91
C PHE A 210 11.54 -0.06 10.37
N PRO A 211 10.69 0.37 11.33
CA PRO A 211 10.82 -0.05 12.74
C PRO A 211 10.39 -1.52 12.88
N TYR A 212 11.18 -2.42 12.31
CA TYR A 212 10.82 -3.82 12.12
C TYR A 212 12.03 -4.75 12.17
N THR A 213 11.88 -5.82 12.93
CA THR A 213 12.79 -6.97 12.91
C THR A 213 11.97 -8.19 12.54
N ALA A 214 12.44 -8.98 11.57
CA ALA A 214 11.73 -10.16 11.10
C ALA A 214 11.60 -11.19 12.22
N PRO A 215 10.40 -11.72 12.49
CA PRO A 215 10.22 -12.80 13.44
C PRO A 215 10.67 -14.13 12.81
N GLU A 216 11.05 -15.11 13.65
CA GLU A 216 11.39 -16.47 13.19
C GLU A 216 10.21 -17.15 12.45
N LYS A 217 8.99 -16.83 12.85
CA LYS A 217 7.76 -17.39 12.28
C LYS A 217 6.72 -16.30 12.06
N ILE A 218 6.06 -16.35 10.90
CA ILE A 218 5.00 -15.41 10.53
C ILE A 218 3.65 -16.12 10.56
N LEU A 219 2.77 -15.69 11.48
CA LEU A 219 1.42 -16.19 11.70
C LEU A 219 0.40 -15.11 11.36
N ALA A 220 -0.06 -15.08 10.10
CA ALA A 220 -1.05 -14.08 9.70
C ALA A 220 -2.44 -14.42 10.22
N PHE A 221 -3.11 -13.44 10.78
CA PHE A 221 -4.49 -13.55 11.22
C PHE A 221 -5.38 -12.43 10.66
N THR A 222 -6.69 -12.63 10.77
CA THR A 222 -7.72 -11.64 10.40
C THR A 222 -8.72 -11.51 11.55
N LEU A 223 -9.31 -10.33 11.67
CA LEU A 223 -10.33 -10.08 12.71
C LEU A 223 -11.64 -10.84 12.47
N ASP A 224 -11.90 -11.31 11.24
CA ASP A 224 -13.04 -12.20 10.97
C ASP A 224 -12.88 -13.56 11.67
N LYS A 225 -11.66 -14.09 11.68
CA LYS A 225 -11.36 -15.40 12.30
C LYS A 225 -10.99 -15.27 13.78
N HIS A 226 -10.41 -14.17 14.15
CA HIS A 226 -9.95 -13.86 15.51
C HIS A 226 -10.47 -12.49 15.94
N PRO A 227 -11.80 -12.37 16.26
CA PRO A 227 -12.41 -11.09 16.58
C PRO A 227 -11.88 -10.46 17.87
N ASN A 228 -11.25 -11.25 18.72
CA ASN A 228 -10.54 -10.79 19.91
C ASN A 228 -9.06 -11.22 19.80
N PHE A 229 -8.18 -10.25 19.76
CA PHE A 229 -6.75 -10.47 19.72
C PHE A 229 -6.03 -9.64 20.79
N SER A 230 -4.94 -10.17 21.32
CA SER A 230 -4.07 -9.42 22.22
C SER A 230 -2.64 -9.90 22.07
N GLY A 231 -1.70 -8.95 21.92
CA GLY A 231 -0.29 -9.24 21.73
C GLY A 231 0.61 -8.05 22.11
N ILE A 232 1.90 -8.30 22.23
CA ILE A 232 2.91 -7.26 22.46
C ILE A 232 3.41 -6.80 21.09
N LEU A 233 3.21 -5.51 20.75
CA LEU A 233 3.67 -4.95 19.49
C LEU A 233 5.19 -4.95 19.44
N GLN A 234 5.79 -5.55 18.41
CA GLN A 234 7.24 -5.65 18.25
C GLN A 234 7.77 -4.78 17.12
N GLY A 235 7.01 -4.62 16.03
CA GLY A 235 7.45 -3.87 14.87
C GLY A 235 6.36 -3.62 13.86
N ILE A 236 6.67 -2.78 12.88
CA ILE A 236 5.73 -2.42 11.81
C ILE A 236 6.49 -2.34 10.49
N LYS A 237 5.95 -3.01 9.45
CA LYS A 237 6.46 -2.88 8.09
C LYS A 237 5.31 -2.83 7.07
N GLY A 238 5.35 -1.86 6.16
CA GLY A 238 4.22 -1.63 5.26
C GLY A 238 2.95 -1.28 6.03
N GLN A 239 1.89 -2.01 5.79
CA GLN A 239 0.62 -1.89 6.53
C GLN A 239 0.42 -3.05 7.52
N TYR A 240 1.50 -3.70 7.97
CA TYR A 240 1.45 -4.83 8.89
C TYR A 240 1.92 -4.43 10.29
N LEU A 241 1.09 -4.73 11.30
CA LEU A 241 1.52 -4.79 12.70
C LEU A 241 2.05 -6.19 12.98
N CYS A 242 3.21 -6.27 13.61
CA CYS A 242 3.89 -7.50 13.94
C CYS A 242 4.07 -7.63 15.45
N PHE A 243 3.68 -8.76 16.00
CA PHE A 243 3.66 -9.00 17.43
C PHE A 243 4.75 -10.01 17.84
N GLN A 244 5.12 -9.99 19.11
CA GLN A 244 6.26 -10.70 19.66
C GLN A 244 6.24 -12.23 19.44
N ASN A 245 5.05 -12.83 19.35
CA ASN A 245 4.86 -14.28 19.09
C ASN A 245 4.86 -14.64 17.59
N GLY A 246 5.14 -13.67 16.70
CA GLY A 246 5.11 -13.82 15.25
C GLY A 246 3.73 -13.64 14.62
N ASP A 247 2.70 -13.31 15.39
CA ASP A 247 1.40 -12.92 14.84
C ASP A 247 1.53 -11.62 14.03
N VAL A 248 0.88 -11.57 12.87
CA VAL A 248 0.86 -10.38 12.03
C VAL A 248 -0.55 -10.10 11.52
N ILE A 249 -0.93 -8.82 11.50
CA ILE A 249 -2.19 -8.34 10.95
C ILE A 249 -1.94 -7.22 9.93
N ASN A 250 -2.58 -7.30 8.78
CA ASN A 250 -2.57 -6.22 7.79
C ASN A 250 -3.71 -5.23 8.08
N ILE A 251 -3.37 -4.03 8.53
CA ILE A 251 -4.35 -2.99 8.89
C ILE A 251 -5.14 -2.54 7.67
N ARG A 252 -4.53 -2.41 6.51
CA ARG A 252 -5.21 -2.01 5.28
C ARG A 252 -6.29 -3.00 4.84
N ASN A 253 -6.09 -4.28 5.08
CA ASN A 253 -7.10 -5.30 4.77
C ASN A 253 -8.31 -5.26 5.71
N HIS A 254 -8.19 -4.51 6.83
CA HIS A 254 -9.25 -4.32 7.81
C HIS A 254 -9.82 -2.89 7.77
N GLU A 255 -9.57 -2.12 6.70
CA GLU A 255 -10.27 -0.84 6.53
C GLU A 255 -11.80 -1.06 6.54
N GLY A 256 -12.51 -0.21 7.28
CA GLY A 256 -13.96 -0.33 7.45
C GLY A 256 -14.41 -1.23 8.60
N TYR A 257 -13.47 -1.92 9.27
CA TYR A 257 -13.80 -2.67 10.52
C TYR A 257 -13.91 -1.68 11.68
N VAL A 258 -14.91 -1.85 12.51
CA VAL A 258 -15.07 -1.11 13.76
C VAL A 258 -14.51 -1.94 14.89
N VAL A 259 -13.61 -1.33 15.67
CA VAL A 259 -12.88 -2.03 16.72
C VAL A 259 -12.84 -1.24 18.02
N ASP A 260 -12.67 -1.98 19.12
CA ASP A 260 -12.14 -1.46 20.37
C ASP A 260 -10.65 -1.79 20.45
N ILE A 261 -9.81 -0.79 20.70
CA ILE A 261 -8.36 -0.96 20.89
C ILE A 261 -8.02 -0.51 22.30
N GLU A 262 -7.43 -1.40 23.08
CA GLU A 262 -6.93 -1.13 24.43
C GLU A 262 -5.40 -1.18 24.43
N ILE A 263 -4.79 -0.13 25.02
CA ILE A 263 -3.34 0.07 25.16
C ILE A 263 -2.98 0.27 26.63
#